data_b7f2136b73f4642083f3c708542f31eb
#
_entry.id   b7f2136b73f4642083f3c708542f31eb
#
_cell.length_a   1.000
_cell.length_b   1.000
_cell.length_c   1.000
_cell.angle_alpha   90.00
_cell.angle_beta   90.00
_cell.angle_gamma   90.00
#
_symmetry.space_group_name_H-M   'P 1'
#
loop_
_entity.id
_entity.type
_entity.pdbx_description
1 polymer ?
#
loop_
_entity_poly.entity_id
_entity_poly.type
_entity_poly.pdbx_seq_one_letter_code
_entity_poly.pdbx_strand_id
1 'polypeptide(L)'
;EPPAASDIPAESQETPQKTNKKSVNILHFVWPVLVLAAALFLWRALRFSVRRTAIGRGSPNRRAVALYHHICWLSRQTKTEVPSDFLEIAEKARFSHHKLNREDLLPMQALSEQLTKQLLADKRFWKQVLYRVIYALG
;
A
#
# COMPACT_ATOMS: atom_id res chain seq x y z
N GLU A 1 -31.52 51.50 -75.54
CA GLU A 1 -31.95 51.49 -74.16
C GLU A 1 -31.36 50.29 -73.43
N PRO A 2 -30.51 50.50 -72.43
CA PRO A 2 -29.88 49.38 -71.72
C PRO A 2 -30.63 49.07 -70.44
N PRO A 3 -30.76 47.82 -70.05
CA PRO A 3 -31.24 47.47 -68.72
C PRO A 3 -30.06 47.32 -67.70
N ALA A 4 -30.41 47.76 -66.61
CA ALA A 4 -29.84 47.84 -65.30
C ALA A 4 -28.86 46.73 -64.87
N ALA A 5 -27.83 47.23 -64.19
CA ALA A 5 -26.91 46.45 -63.39
C ALA A 5 -27.58 45.84 -62.19
N SER A 6 -27.39 44.53 -62.06
CA SER A 6 -27.78 43.79 -60.85
C SER A 6 -26.62 43.83 -59.84
N ASP A 7 -26.87 44.49 -58.75
CA ASP A 7 -25.99 44.46 -57.57
C ASP A 7 -26.00 43.04 -57.01
N ILE A 8 -24.84 42.39 -57.04
CA ILE A 8 -24.57 41.17 -56.29
C ILE A 8 -24.01 41.58 -54.92
N PRO A 9 -24.64 41.25 -53.84
CA PRO A 9 -24.06 41.48 -52.53
C PRO A 9 -22.83 40.59 -52.33
N ALA A 10 -21.76 41.22 -51.94
CA ALA A 10 -20.51 40.52 -51.54
C ALA A 10 -20.78 39.60 -50.38
N GLU A 11 -20.69 38.31 -50.64
CA GLU A 11 -20.70 37.23 -49.67
C GLU A 11 -19.47 37.37 -48.79
N SER A 12 -19.70 37.83 -47.57
CA SER A 12 -18.66 37.89 -46.51
C SER A 12 -18.18 36.49 -46.21
N GLN A 13 -17.03 36.13 -46.72
CA GLN A 13 -16.31 34.95 -46.32
C GLN A 13 -15.93 35.07 -44.85
N GLU A 14 -16.73 34.46 -44.01
CA GLU A 14 -16.38 34.19 -42.62
C GLU A 14 -15.18 33.20 -42.64
N THR A 15 -14.02 33.75 -42.41
CA THR A 15 -12.81 32.98 -42.09
C THR A 15 -13.07 32.17 -40.83
N PRO A 16 -12.97 30.84 -40.85
CA PRO A 16 -13.12 30.07 -39.64
C PRO A 16 -11.96 30.42 -38.70
N GLN A 17 -12.30 31.12 -37.64
CA GLN A 17 -11.39 31.31 -36.49
C GLN A 17 -10.95 29.95 -36.04
N LYS A 18 -9.70 29.59 -36.35
CA LYS A 18 -8.98 28.48 -35.68
C LYS A 18 -8.92 28.84 -34.20
N THR A 19 -9.87 28.36 -33.45
CA THR A 19 -9.78 28.24 -32.01
C THR A 19 -8.57 27.34 -31.73
N ASN A 20 -7.48 28.02 -31.43
CA ASN A 20 -6.25 27.40 -30.97
C ASN A 20 -6.55 26.81 -29.56
N LYS A 21 -7.22 25.63 -29.55
CA LYS A 21 -7.31 24.83 -28.35
C LYS A 21 -5.87 24.52 -27.96
N LYS A 22 -5.34 25.28 -26.99
CA LYS A 22 -4.14 24.90 -26.25
C LYS A 22 -4.44 23.48 -25.74
N SER A 23 -3.99 22.48 -26.46
CA SER A 23 -3.92 21.12 -25.95
C SER A 23 -2.94 21.21 -24.80
N VAL A 24 -3.48 21.45 -23.61
CA VAL A 24 -2.72 21.25 -22.37
C VAL A 24 -2.23 19.83 -22.50
N ASN A 25 -0.93 19.68 -22.67
CA ASN A 25 -0.31 18.37 -22.78
C ASN A 25 -0.57 17.65 -21.45
N ILE A 26 -1.70 16.95 -21.38
CA ILE A 26 -2.12 16.13 -20.24
C ILE A 26 -0.97 15.17 -19.87
N LEU A 27 -0.15 14.82 -20.86
CA LEU A 27 1.05 14.00 -20.69
C LEU A 27 2.06 14.64 -19.71
N HIS A 28 2.21 15.97 -19.69
CA HIS A 28 3.11 16.65 -18.76
C HIS A 28 2.59 16.62 -17.32
N PHE A 29 1.29 16.49 -17.13
CA PHE A 29 0.70 16.43 -15.79
C PHE A 29 0.62 14.98 -15.28
N VAL A 30 0.44 14.02 -16.16
CA VAL A 30 0.37 12.58 -15.82
C VAL A 30 1.74 12.04 -15.40
N TRP A 31 2.82 12.48 -16.03
CA TRP A 31 4.18 12.01 -15.74
C TRP A 31 4.63 12.23 -14.27
N PRO A 32 4.54 13.44 -13.70
CA PRO A 32 4.93 13.64 -12.31
C PRO A 32 4.06 12.88 -11.32
N VAL A 33 2.76 12.72 -11.60
CA VAL A 33 1.86 11.90 -10.77
C VAL A 33 2.28 10.44 -10.80
N LEU A 34 2.65 9.92 -11.96
CA LEU A 34 3.09 8.53 -12.12
C LEU A 34 4.43 8.28 -11.44
N VAL A 35 5.36 9.23 -11.52
CA VAL A 35 6.65 9.18 -10.80
C VAL A 35 6.43 9.22 -9.28
N LEU A 36 5.54 10.09 -8.80
CA LEU A 36 5.21 10.18 -7.38
C LEU A 36 4.56 8.87 -6.88
N ALA A 37 3.63 8.31 -7.64
CA ALA A 37 3.00 7.03 -7.32
C ALA A 37 4.03 5.88 -7.29
N ALA A 38 4.94 5.83 -8.26
CA ALA A 38 6.02 4.87 -8.31
C ALA A 38 6.99 5.02 -7.12
N ALA A 39 7.34 6.25 -6.76
CA ALA A 39 8.18 6.54 -5.60
C ALA A 39 7.54 6.09 -4.28
N LEU A 40 6.25 6.38 -4.09
CA LEU A 40 5.47 5.92 -2.94
C LEU A 40 5.37 4.39 -2.90
N PHE A 41 5.19 3.75 -4.05
CA PHE A 41 5.14 2.30 -4.14
C PHE A 41 6.49 1.65 -3.81
N LEU A 42 7.60 2.20 -4.35
CA LEU A 42 8.97 1.78 -4.05
C LEU A 42 9.31 1.96 -2.56
N TRP A 43 9.01 3.13 -2.00
CA TRP A 43 9.18 3.41 -0.57
C TRP A 43 8.45 2.39 0.29
N ARG A 44 7.22 2.08 -0.11
CA ARG A 44 6.40 1.11 0.57
C ARG A 44 6.92 -0.31 0.43
N ALA A 45 7.34 -0.73 -0.76
CA ALA A 45 7.94 -2.03 -1.01
C ALA A 45 9.24 -2.21 -0.22
N LEU A 46 10.07 -1.17 -0.14
CA LEU A 46 11.32 -1.18 0.64
C LEU A 46 11.01 -1.35 2.14
N ARG A 47 10.07 -0.58 2.67
CA ARG A 47 9.66 -0.67 4.08
C ARG A 47 9.08 -2.04 4.42
N PHE A 48 8.42 -2.66 3.44
CA PHE A 48 7.89 -4.01 3.55
C PHE A 48 9.00 -5.07 3.55
N SER A 49 9.94 -4.98 2.62
CA SER A 49 11.06 -5.94 2.53
C SER A 49 11.90 -5.92 3.80
N VAL A 50 12.13 -4.73 4.39
CA VAL A 50 12.86 -4.60 5.68
C VAL A 50 12.11 -5.30 6.82
N ARG A 51 10.78 -5.18 6.90
CA ARG A 51 10.00 -5.91 7.91
C ARG A 51 10.05 -7.42 7.71
N ARG A 52 9.90 -7.87 6.48
CA ARG A 52 9.94 -9.29 6.15
C ARG A 52 11.31 -9.92 6.42
N THR A 53 12.39 -9.21 6.13
CA THR A 53 13.76 -9.68 6.45
C THR A 53 14.02 -9.69 7.95
N ALA A 54 13.49 -8.74 8.71
CA ALA A 54 13.61 -8.73 10.17
C ALA A 54 12.93 -9.95 10.81
N ILE A 55 11.79 -10.37 10.29
CA ILE A 55 11.08 -11.58 10.76
C ILE A 55 11.77 -12.87 10.26
N GLY A 56 12.29 -12.87 9.03
CA GLY A 56 12.83 -14.08 8.40
C GLY A 56 14.31 -14.38 8.69
N ARG A 57 15.16 -13.35 8.80
CA ARG A 57 16.62 -13.49 8.85
C ARG A 57 17.30 -12.92 10.10
N GLY A 58 16.55 -12.35 11.04
CA GLY A 58 17.09 -11.81 12.28
C GLY A 58 17.50 -12.89 13.29
N SER A 59 18.29 -12.49 14.31
CA SER A 59 18.53 -13.36 15.47
C SER A 59 17.21 -13.80 16.10
N PRO A 60 17.13 -15.00 16.72
CA PRO A 60 15.89 -15.50 17.34
C PRO A 60 15.23 -14.47 18.27
N ASN A 61 16.05 -13.75 19.04
CA ASN A 61 15.56 -12.72 19.95
C ASN A 61 14.88 -11.55 19.21
N ARG A 62 15.45 -11.05 18.11
CA ARG A 62 14.83 -10.01 17.29
C ARG A 62 13.52 -10.47 16.65
N ARG A 63 13.49 -11.74 16.24
CA ARG A 63 12.27 -12.36 15.68
C ARG A 63 11.17 -12.44 16.72
N ALA A 64 11.47 -12.84 17.97
CA ALA A 64 10.50 -12.89 19.07
C ALA A 64 9.84 -11.53 19.31
N VAL A 65 10.65 -10.48 19.43
CA VAL A 65 10.15 -9.11 19.64
C VAL A 65 9.30 -8.63 18.46
N ALA A 66 9.75 -8.90 17.22
CA ALA A 66 9.00 -8.51 16.01
C ALA A 66 7.67 -9.26 15.91
N LEU A 67 7.64 -10.57 16.20
CA LEU A 67 6.44 -11.39 16.25
C LEU A 67 5.47 -10.90 17.34
N TYR A 68 5.97 -10.60 18.52
CA TYR A 68 5.14 -10.07 19.60
C TYR A 68 4.45 -8.76 19.20
N HIS A 69 5.19 -7.81 18.64
CA HIS A 69 4.59 -6.57 18.14
C HIS A 69 3.56 -6.82 17.03
N HIS A 70 3.82 -7.79 16.17
CA HIS A 70 2.87 -8.17 15.12
C HIS A 70 1.60 -8.79 15.70
N ILE A 71 1.72 -9.70 16.66
CA ILE A 71 0.59 -10.31 17.39
C ILE A 71 -0.22 -9.24 18.11
N CYS A 72 0.41 -8.32 18.83
CA CYS A 72 -0.28 -7.22 19.51
C CYS A 72 -1.06 -6.33 18.54
N TRP A 73 -0.51 -6.09 17.33
CA TRP A 73 -1.21 -5.34 16.31
C TRP A 73 -2.42 -6.13 15.77
N LEU A 74 -2.25 -7.42 15.47
CA LEU A 74 -3.33 -8.31 15.03
C LEU A 74 -4.44 -8.42 16.07
N SER A 75 -4.07 -8.60 17.36
CA SER A 75 -5.02 -8.76 18.45
C SER A 75 -5.92 -7.53 18.62
N ARG A 76 -5.36 -6.31 18.43
CA ARG A 76 -6.15 -5.08 18.43
C ARG A 76 -7.18 -5.04 17.30
N GLN A 77 -6.85 -5.63 16.14
CA GLN A 77 -7.76 -5.67 14.99
C GLN A 77 -8.84 -6.75 15.11
N THR A 78 -8.49 -7.90 15.72
CA THR A 78 -9.40 -9.04 15.92
C THR A 78 -10.11 -9.00 17.26
N LYS A 79 -9.75 -8.05 18.15
CA LYS A 79 -10.25 -7.95 19.53
C LYS A 79 -10.00 -9.24 20.33
N THR A 80 -8.92 -9.93 20.05
CA THR A 80 -8.51 -11.18 20.72
C THR A 80 -7.45 -10.84 21.75
N GLU A 81 -7.52 -11.46 22.93
CA GLU A 81 -6.50 -11.28 23.97
C GLU A 81 -5.19 -11.99 23.58
N VAL A 82 -4.08 -11.36 23.91
CA VAL A 82 -2.75 -11.94 23.74
C VAL A 82 -2.37 -12.68 25.02
N PRO A 83 -1.96 -13.96 24.94
CA PRO A 83 -1.47 -14.69 26.10
C PRO A 83 -0.28 -13.99 26.76
N SER A 84 -0.28 -13.90 28.10
CA SER A 84 0.78 -13.29 28.91
C SER A 84 2.16 -13.91 28.67
N ASP A 85 2.19 -15.20 28.38
CA ASP A 85 3.41 -15.98 28.13
C ASP A 85 4.24 -15.40 26.97
N PHE A 86 3.56 -14.83 25.96
CA PHE A 86 4.24 -14.21 24.83
C PHE A 86 4.91 -12.86 25.17
N LEU A 87 4.37 -12.16 26.16
CA LEU A 87 5.03 -10.99 26.73
C LEU A 87 6.33 -11.40 27.42
N GLU A 88 6.28 -12.45 28.25
CA GLU A 88 7.46 -12.96 28.94
C GLU A 88 8.57 -13.41 27.98
N ILE A 89 8.19 -14.13 26.90
CA ILE A 89 9.13 -14.52 25.84
C ILE A 89 9.74 -13.29 25.16
N ALA A 90 8.93 -12.26 24.86
CA ALA A 90 9.41 -11.04 24.23
C ALA A 90 10.33 -10.22 25.16
N GLU A 91 10.04 -10.18 26.45
CA GLU A 91 10.89 -9.53 27.45
C GLU A 91 12.20 -10.30 27.65
N LYS A 92 12.16 -11.62 27.75
CA LYS A 92 13.37 -12.46 27.74
C LYS A 92 14.19 -12.21 26.49
N ALA A 93 13.56 -12.12 25.32
CA ALA A 93 14.25 -11.82 24.06
C ALA A 93 14.95 -10.46 24.04
N ARG A 94 14.37 -9.48 24.72
CA ARG A 94 14.86 -8.09 24.74
C ARG A 94 15.95 -7.85 25.78
N PHE A 95 15.81 -8.45 26.95
CA PHE A 95 16.67 -8.16 28.12
C PHE A 95 17.63 -9.28 28.49
N SER A 96 17.40 -10.51 28.02
CA SER A 96 18.28 -11.64 28.31
C SER A 96 19.38 -11.77 27.26
N HIS A 97 20.60 -12.07 27.70
CA HIS A 97 21.70 -12.48 26.84
C HIS A 97 21.52 -13.90 26.29
N HIS A 98 20.56 -14.67 26.79
CA HIS A 98 20.26 -16.01 26.28
C HIS A 98 19.61 -15.93 24.90
N LYS A 99 20.12 -16.72 23.98
CA LYS A 99 19.50 -16.90 22.67
C LYS A 99 18.27 -17.79 22.85
N LEU A 100 17.11 -17.28 22.50
CA LEU A 100 15.88 -18.06 22.42
C LEU A 100 16.06 -19.21 21.41
N ASN A 101 15.46 -20.35 21.71
CA ASN A 101 15.40 -21.46 20.77
C ASN A 101 14.35 -21.18 19.70
N ARG A 102 14.51 -21.80 18.54
CA ARG A 102 13.54 -21.71 17.46
C ARG A 102 12.18 -22.28 17.85
N GLU A 103 12.19 -23.27 18.73
CA GLU A 103 10.98 -23.95 19.25
C GLU A 103 10.11 -23.00 20.08
N ASP A 104 10.71 -22.09 20.85
CA ASP A 104 9.98 -21.10 21.66
C ASP A 104 9.18 -20.12 20.79
N LEU A 105 9.55 -19.97 19.52
CA LEU A 105 8.89 -19.07 18.57
C LEU A 105 7.71 -19.74 17.84
N LEU A 106 7.63 -21.06 17.81
CA LEU A 106 6.59 -21.79 17.09
C LEU A 106 5.17 -21.43 17.55
N PRO A 107 4.86 -21.37 18.86
CA PRO A 107 3.51 -20.99 19.30
C PRO A 107 3.16 -19.55 18.94
N MET A 108 4.13 -18.63 18.96
CA MET A 108 3.91 -17.25 18.53
C MET A 108 3.64 -17.16 17.03
N GLN A 109 4.34 -17.94 16.21
CA GLN A 109 4.10 -18.03 14.78
C GLN A 109 2.71 -18.60 14.47
N ALA A 110 2.34 -19.70 15.12
CA ALA A 110 1.03 -20.31 14.95
C ALA A 110 -0.11 -19.34 15.31
N LEU A 111 0.01 -18.62 16.43
CA LEU A 111 -0.99 -17.62 16.80
C LEU A 111 -1.05 -16.46 15.79
N SER A 112 0.10 -15.97 15.31
CA SER A 112 0.12 -14.89 14.32
C SER A 112 -0.55 -15.31 13.00
N GLU A 113 -0.36 -16.55 12.56
CA GLU A 113 -1.04 -17.11 11.38
C GLU A 113 -2.54 -17.25 11.61
N GLN A 114 -2.94 -17.74 12.78
CA GLN A 114 -4.35 -17.90 13.15
C GLN A 114 -5.06 -16.56 13.16
N LEU A 115 -4.50 -15.54 13.82
CA LEU A 115 -5.06 -14.19 13.86
C LEU A 115 -5.11 -13.55 12.46
N THR A 116 -4.10 -13.80 11.65
CA THR A 116 -4.08 -13.33 10.25
C THR A 116 -5.22 -13.95 9.45
N LYS A 117 -5.45 -15.27 9.59
CA LYS A 117 -6.56 -15.96 8.93
C LYS A 117 -7.92 -15.44 9.41
N GLN A 118 -8.08 -15.21 10.71
CA GLN A 118 -9.31 -14.63 11.27
C GLN A 118 -9.56 -13.22 10.73
N LEU A 119 -8.53 -12.37 10.72
CA LEU A 119 -8.64 -11.01 10.19
C LEU A 119 -9.04 -10.99 8.71
N LEU A 120 -8.50 -11.91 7.91
CA LEU A 120 -8.82 -12.03 6.50
C LEU A 120 -10.23 -12.59 6.27
N ALA A 121 -10.68 -13.54 7.09
CA ALA A 121 -12.03 -14.12 6.98
C ALA A 121 -13.14 -13.11 7.29
N ASP A 122 -12.91 -12.20 8.25
CA ASP A 122 -13.88 -11.18 8.67
C ASP A 122 -14.03 -10.01 7.70
N LYS A 123 -13.14 -9.87 6.72
CA LYS A 123 -13.13 -8.70 5.82
C LYS A 123 -13.75 -9.03 4.45
N ARG A 124 -14.57 -8.09 3.91
CA ARG A 124 -15.04 -8.17 2.52
C ARG A 124 -13.84 -8.23 1.57
N PHE A 125 -13.98 -8.95 0.45
CA PHE A 125 -12.93 -9.22 -0.54
C PHE A 125 -12.02 -8.03 -0.85
N TRP A 126 -12.57 -6.84 -1.10
CA TRP A 126 -11.80 -5.62 -1.36
C TRP A 126 -10.94 -5.17 -0.16
N LYS A 127 -11.47 -5.33 1.05
CA LYS A 127 -10.70 -5.05 2.26
C LYS A 127 -9.60 -6.10 2.46
N GLN A 128 -9.84 -7.37 2.12
CA GLN A 128 -8.84 -8.42 2.15
C GLN A 128 -7.67 -8.10 1.22
N VAL A 129 -7.94 -7.70 -0.03
CA VAL A 129 -6.91 -7.29 -0.99
C VAL A 129 -6.13 -6.08 -0.47
N LEU A 130 -6.84 -5.08 0.06
CA LEU A 130 -6.22 -3.88 0.63
C LEU A 130 -5.31 -4.24 1.83
N TYR A 131 -5.77 -5.09 2.75
CA TYR A 131 -4.97 -5.55 3.88
C TYR A 131 -3.78 -6.40 3.43
N ARG A 132 -3.96 -7.25 2.44
CA ARG A 132 -2.88 -8.07 1.88
C ARG A 132 -1.81 -7.21 1.21
N VAL A 133 -2.21 -6.19 0.44
CA VAL A 133 -1.29 -5.28 -0.25
C VAL A 133 -0.69 -4.24 0.71
N ILE A 134 -1.52 -3.63 1.57
CA ILE A 134 -1.07 -2.54 2.45
C ILE A 134 -0.27 -3.06 3.64
N TYR A 135 -0.68 -4.15 4.26
CA TYR A 135 -0.04 -4.70 5.46
C TYR A 135 0.81 -5.93 5.15
N ALA A 136 0.78 -6.38 3.87
CA ALA A 136 1.53 -7.53 3.40
C ALA A 136 1.38 -8.76 4.31
N LEU A 137 0.15 -9.03 4.66
CA LEU A 137 -0.26 -10.25 5.33
C LEU A 137 -0.35 -11.34 4.26
N GLY A 138 0.76 -11.93 3.92
CA GLY A 138 0.86 -13.01 2.94
C GLY A 138 2.01 -13.94 3.30
#